data_1f4da57a5607366d046ee36242a78d77
#
_entry.id   1f4da57a5607366d046ee36242a78d77
#
_cell.length_a   1.000
_cell.length_b   1.000
_cell.length_c   1.000
_cell.angle_alpha   90.00
_cell.angle_beta   90.00
_cell.angle_gamma   90.00
#
_symmetry.space_group_name_H-M   'P 1'
#
loop_
_entity.id
_entity.type
_entity.pdbx_description
1 polymer ?
#
loop_
_entity_poly.entity_id
_entity_poly.type
_entity_poly.pdbx_seq_one_letter_code
_entity_poly.pdbx_strand_id
1 'polypeptide(L)'
;MTHRAVAERAGLPLSATTYWFDSKDELLQEALLLVVREEVERIERVVLELAPRELDVREWARAVSAVLAEDLASDPIRHVAFTELVLEGTRRPWLAEEVARWHAAQLRLAELGLRATGAPDPQADAPLLVATITGFLLGQLVTPVDDFEQRIFRPALERLFTKLVEPGPVPA
;
A
#
# COMPACT_ATOMS: atom_id res chain seq x y z
N MET A 1 12.98 12.28 18.21
CA MET A 1 13.01 10.88 18.71
C MET A 1 14.34 10.65 19.42
N THR A 2 14.37 9.94 20.58
CA THR A 2 15.59 9.59 21.33
C THR A 2 15.53 8.11 21.73
N HIS A 3 16.70 7.44 21.93
CA HIS A 3 16.75 6.07 22.44
C HIS A 3 15.94 5.88 23.73
N ARG A 4 16.01 6.87 24.64
CA ARG A 4 15.23 6.85 25.89
C ARG A 4 13.73 6.81 25.65
N ALA A 5 13.21 7.70 24.77
CA ALA A 5 11.77 7.75 24.47
C ALA A 5 11.29 6.46 23.78
N VAL A 6 12.11 5.85 22.92
CA VAL A 6 11.80 4.57 22.27
C VAL A 6 11.79 3.44 23.31
N ALA A 7 12.81 3.33 24.14
CA ALA A 7 12.91 2.32 25.20
C ALA A 7 11.72 2.40 26.18
N GLU A 8 11.37 3.61 26.62
CA GLU A 8 10.23 3.85 27.51
C GLU A 8 8.91 3.43 26.86
N ARG A 9 8.69 3.78 25.59
CA ARG A 9 7.49 3.39 24.84
C ARG A 9 7.37 1.89 24.63
N ALA A 10 8.53 1.22 24.45
CA ALA A 10 8.61 -0.24 24.26
C ALA A 10 8.57 -1.02 25.59
N GLY A 11 8.60 -0.35 26.73
CA GLY A 11 8.70 -1.00 28.06
C GLY A 11 10.05 -1.69 28.28
N LEU A 12 11.11 -1.22 27.61
CA LEU A 12 12.46 -1.80 27.67
C LEU A 12 13.43 -0.87 28.43
N PRO A 13 14.49 -1.42 29.05
CA PRO A 13 15.54 -0.59 29.62
C PRO A 13 16.31 0.15 28.51
N LEU A 14 16.79 1.36 28.81
CA LEU A 14 17.60 2.15 27.86
C LEU A 14 18.80 1.39 27.30
N SER A 15 19.42 0.54 28.12
CA SER A 15 20.54 -0.30 27.72
C SER A 15 20.21 -1.25 26.56
N ALA A 16 18.96 -1.67 26.42
CA ALA A 16 18.54 -2.52 25.31
C ALA A 16 18.67 -1.79 23.96
N THR A 17 18.19 -0.55 23.86
CA THR A 17 18.28 0.22 22.61
C THR A 17 19.71 0.64 22.27
N THR A 18 20.53 0.95 23.27
CA THR A 18 21.94 1.33 23.07
C THR A 18 22.89 0.12 22.87
N TYR A 19 22.44 -1.07 23.20
CA TYR A 19 23.18 -2.31 22.92
C TYR A 19 23.04 -2.75 21.45
N TRP A 20 21.83 -2.58 20.88
CA TRP A 20 21.52 -3.07 19.54
C TRP A 20 21.72 -2.02 18.44
N PHE A 21 21.73 -0.73 18.80
CA PHE A 21 21.82 0.37 17.81
C PHE A 21 22.87 1.38 18.28
N ASP A 22 23.90 1.56 17.48
CA ASP A 22 25.03 2.46 17.77
C ASP A 22 24.63 3.93 17.70
N SER A 23 23.53 4.25 16.98
CA SER A 23 23.04 5.60 16.82
C SER A 23 21.51 5.66 16.70
N LYS A 24 20.98 6.86 16.96
CA LYS A 24 19.57 7.17 16.71
C LYS A 24 19.18 6.96 15.23
N ASP A 25 20.10 7.28 14.32
CA ASP A 25 19.85 7.16 12.88
C ASP A 25 19.79 5.71 12.46
N GLU A 26 20.61 4.85 13.03
CA GLU A 26 20.53 3.40 12.81
C GLU A 26 19.23 2.80 13.36
N LEU A 27 18.86 3.16 14.59
CA LEU A 27 17.56 2.74 15.15
C LEU A 27 16.39 3.17 14.26
N LEU A 28 16.42 4.39 13.74
CA LEU A 28 15.41 4.89 12.82
C LEU A 28 15.42 4.10 11.50
N GLN A 29 16.61 3.87 10.95
CA GLN A 29 16.77 3.11 9.72
C GLN A 29 16.15 1.71 9.84
N GLU A 30 16.51 0.95 10.87
CA GLU A 30 15.99 -0.41 11.06
C GLU A 30 14.48 -0.41 11.30
N ALA A 31 13.96 0.56 12.06
CA ALA A 31 12.53 0.69 12.26
C ALA A 31 11.78 0.97 10.94
N LEU A 32 12.30 1.84 10.09
CA LEU A 32 11.70 2.16 8.80
C LEU A 32 11.76 0.97 7.83
N LEU A 33 12.90 0.26 7.79
CA LEU A 33 13.06 -0.95 6.98
C LEU A 33 12.09 -2.05 7.42
N LEU A 34 11.91 -2.23 8.73
CA LEU A 34 10.96 -3.20 9.28
C LEU A 34 9.54 -2.92 8.79
N VAL A 35 9.07 -1.67 8.90
CA VAL A 35 7.71 -1.27 8.47
C VAL A 35 7.49 -1.57 6.99
N VAL A 36 8.46 -1.27 6.12
CA VAL A 36 8.34 -1.57 4.69
C VAL A 36 8.31 -3.08 4.42
N ARG A 37 9.14 -3.85 5.10
CA ARG A 37 9.18 -5.31 4.95
C ARG A 37 7.87 -5.97 5.40
N GLU A 38 7.33 -5.56 6.54
CA GLU A 38 6.03 -6.05 7.03
C GLU A 38 4.90 -5.76 6.03
N GLU A 39 4.93 -4.58 5.40
CA GLU A 39 3.94 -4.20 4.39
C GLU A 39 4.10 -5.05 3.11
N VAL A 40 5.32 -5.32 2.66
CA VAL A 40 5.59 -6.23 1.53
C VAL A 40 5.06 -7.64 1.84
N GLU A 41 5.38 -8.19 3.00
CA GLU A 41 4.92 -9.52 3.43
C GLU A 41 3.39 -9.59 3.51
N ARG A 42 2.74 -8.52 3.97
CA ARG A 42 1.29 -8.42 4.00
C ARG A 42 0.68 -8.50 2.60
N ILE A 43 1.22 -7.74 1.65
CA ILE A 43 0.80 -7.75 0.25
C ILE A 43 1.02 -9.14 -0.37
N GLU A 44 2.18 -9.76 -0.15
CA GLU A 44 2.50 -11.07 -0.70
C GLU A 44 1.57 -12.18 -0.18
N ARG A 45 1.16 -12.13 1.08
CA ARG A 45 0.12 -13.04 1.60
C ARG A 45 -1.20 -12.89 0.86
N VAL A 46 -1.65 -11.66 0.63
CA VAL A 46 -2.88 -11.38 -0.14
C VAL A 46 -2.76 -11.91 -1.57
N VAL A 47 -1.61 -11.73 -2.21
CA VAL A 47 -1.33 -12.28 -3.55
C VAL A 47 -1.52 -13.80 -3.58
N LEU A 48 -0.97 -14.51 -2.59
CA LEU A 48 -1.08 -15.99 -2.52
C LEU A 48 -2.53 -16.46 -2.30
N GLU A 49 -3.32 -15.70 -1.54
CA GLU A 49 -4.72 -16.03 -1.27
C GLU A 49 -5.63 -15.79 -2.47
N LEU A 50 -5.31 -14.82 -3.31
CA LEU A 50 -6.12 -14.41 -4.46
C LEU A 50 -5.76 -15.13 -5.76
N ALA A 51 -4.52 -15.64 -5.90
CA ALA A 51 -4.00 -16.23 -7.12
C ALA A 51 -4.89 -17.32 -7.78
N PRO A 52 -5.64 -18.16 -7.03
CA PRO A 52 -6.45 -19.23 -7.63
C PRO A 52 -7.90 -18.81 -7.94
N ARG A 53 -8.29 -17.55 -7.81
CA ARG A 53 -9.71 -17.12 -7.90
C ARG A 53 -10.00 -16.40 -9.21
N GLU A 54 -11.12 -16.78 -9.86
CA GLU A 54 -11.81 -15.96 -10.83
C GLU A 54 -12.81 -15.08 -10.07
N LEU A 55 -12.80 -13.77 -10.34
CA LEU A 55 -13.58 -12.80 -9.59
C LEU A 55 -14.42 -11.93 -10.53
N ASP A 56 -15.67 -11.68 -10.13
CA ASP A 56 -16.47 -10.64 -10.77
C ASP A 56 -15.89 -9.25 -10.50
N VAL A 57 -15.88 -8.39 -11.51
CA VAL A 57 -15.31 -7.03 -11.45
C VAL A 57 -15.88 -6.21 -10.29
N ARG A 58 -17.21 -6.29 -10.07
CA ARG A 58 -17.87 -5.51 -9.02
C ARG A 58 -17.59 -6.08 -7.64
N GLU A 59 -17.53 -7.40 -7.52
CA GLU A 59 -17.16 -8.07 -6.28
C GLU A 59 -15.73 -7.71 -5.89
N TRP A 60 -14.81 -7.72 -6.85
CA TRP A 60 -13.43 -7.34 -6.65
C TRP A 60 -13.30 -5.87 -6.23
N ALA A 61 -13.91 -4.94 -6.97
CA ALA A 61 -13.89 -3.52 -6.64
C ALA A 61 -14.45 -3.24 -5.24
N ARG A 62 -15.54 -3.92 -4.86
CA ARG A 62 -16.14 -3.82 -3.53
C ARG A 62 -15.21 -4.33 -2.44
N ALA A 63 -14.61 -5.50 -2.63
CA ALA A 63 -13.70 -6.10 -1.65
C ALA A 63 -12.46 -5.22 -1.44
N VAL A 64 -11.83 -4.77 -2.53
CA VAL A 64 -10.64 -3.90 -2.46
C VAL A 64 -10.96 -2.56 -1.82
N SER A 65 -12.06 -1.89 -2.22
CA SER A 65 -12.43 -0.59 -1.65
C SER A 65 -12.73 -0.69 -0.16
N ALA A 66 -13.47 -1.72 0.27
CA ALA A 66 -13.82 -1.91 1.67
C ALA A 66 -12.58 -2.15 2.54
N VAL A 67 -11.71 -3.08 2.13
CA VAL A 67 -10.48 -3.40 2.88
C VAL A 67 -9.56 -2.20 3.01
N LEU A 68 -9.32 -1.47 1.91
CA LEU A 68 -8.41 -0.33 1.92
C LEU A 68 -8.98 0.87 2.67
N ALA A 69 -10.29 1.12 2.56
CA ALA A 69 -10.94 2.20 3.29
C ALA A 69 -10.99 1.92 4.80
N GLU A 70 -11.24 0.67 5.21
CA GLU A 70 -11.22 0.25 6.60
C GLU A 70 -9.80 0.32 7.18
N ASP A 71 -8.79 -0.15 6.46
CA ASP A 71 -7.38 -0.06 6.86
C ASP A 71 -6.97 1.41 7.07
N LEU A 72 -7.33 2.30 6.15
CA LEU A 72 -7.08 3.73 6.27
C LEU A 72 -7.79 4.36 7.47
N ALA A 73 -9.06 4.00 7.71
CA ALA A 73 -9.86 4.54 8.80
C ALA A 73 -9.38 4.04 10.18
N SER A 74 -8.88 2.80 10.24
CA SER A 74 -8.42 2.17 11.49
C SER A 74 -7.14 2.82 12.03
N ASP A 75 -6.23 3.24 11.17
CA ASP A 75 -4.96 3.88 11.57
C ASP A 75 -4.47 4.91 10.53
N PRO A 76 -5.11 6.08 10.45
CA PRO A 76 -4.70 7.13 9.52
C PRO A 76 -3.30 7.67 9.82
N ILE A 77 -2.84 7.63 11.09
CA ILE A 77 -1.50 8.08 11.48
C ILE A 77 -0.44 7.16 10.86
N ARG A 78 -0.67 5.85 10.86
CA ARG A 78 0.22 4.89 10.20
C ARG A 78 0.34 5.18 8.70
N HIS A 79 -0.78 5.48 8.02
CA HIS A 79 -0.77 5.82 6.60
C HIS A 79 -0.01 7.12 6.29
N VAL A 80 -0.15 8.15 7.14
CA VAL A 80 0.65 9.38 7.02
C VAL A 80 2.13 9.05 7.19
N ALA A 81 2.50 8.35 8.25
CA ALA A 81 3.89 7.99 8.53
C ALA A 81 4.50 7.15 7.40
N PHE A 82 3.73 6.22 6.82
CA PHE A 82 4.17 5.43 5.68
C PHE A 82 4.37 6.27 4.41
N THR A 83 3.47 7.23 4.15
CA THR A 83 3.61 8.16 3.01
C THR A 83 4.87 9.01 3.16
N GLU A 84 5.13 9.54 4.36
CA GLU A 84 6.36 10.29 4.65
C GLU A 84 7.62 9.42 4.44
N LEU A 85 7.57 8.15 4.86
CA LEU A 85 8.65 7.20 4.65
C LEU A 85 8.92 6.94 3.17
N VAL A 86 7.90 6.75 2.35
CA VAL A 86 8.05 6.59 0.89
C VAL A 86 8.73 7.81 0.28
N LEU A 87 8.33 9.02 0.67
CA LEU A 87 8.96 10.26 0.21
C LEU A 87 10.41 10.39 0.71
N GLU A 88 10.72 9.92 1.91
CA GLU A 88 12.10 9.90 2.43
C GLU A 88 13.01 8.97 1.60
N GLY A 89 12.48 7.94 0.97
CA GLY A 89 13.19 7.08 0.02
C GLY A 89 13.85 7.87 -1.12
N THR A 90 13.32 9.04 -1.50
CA THR A 90 13.94 9.90 -2.53
C THR A 90 15.26 10.53 -2.06
N ARG A 91 15.50 10.60 -0.77
CA ARG A 91 16.67 11.25 -0.15
C ARG A 91 17.65 10.25 0.46
N ARG A 92 17.22 9.01 0.71
CA ARG A 92 18.00 7.98 1.40
C ARG A 92 18.16 6.74 0.52
N PRO A 93 19.34 6.54 -0.12
CA PRO A 93 19.55 5.41 -1.03
C PRO A 93 19.28 4.03 -0.40
N TRP A 94 19.60 3.84 0.88
CA TRP A 94 19.34 2.59 1.59
C TRP A 94 17.84 2.28 1.77
N LEU A 95 16.98 3.30 1.79
CA LEU A 95 15.52 3.14 1.86
C LEU A 95 14.90 2.97 0.47
N ALA A 96 15.49 3.58 -0.55
CA ALA A 96 14.96 3.57 -1.92
C ALA A 96 14.75 2.15 -2.46
N GLU A 97 15.66 1.23 -2.17
CA GLU A 97 15.56 -0.17 -2.60
C GLU A 97 14.36 -0.89 -1.96
N GLU A 98 14.11 -0.69 -0.67
CA GLU A 98 12.98 -1.31 0.02
C GLU A 98 11.64 -0.69 -0.44
N VAL A 99 11.60 0.63 -0.65
CA VAL A 99 10.43 1.30 -1.23
C VAL A 99 10.14 0.78 -2.64
N ALA A 100 11.18 0.52 -3.45
CA ALA A 100 11.02 -0.08 -4.77
C ALA A 100 10.47 -1.51 -4.68
N ARG A 101 10.90 -2.33 -3.72
CA ARG A 101 10.34 -3.68 -3.47
C ARG A 101 8.88 -3.62 -3.09
N TRP A 102 8.51 -2.69 -2.20
CA TRP A 102 7.11 -2.47 -1.83
C TRP A 102 6.25 -2.06 -3.04
N HIS A 103 6.72 -1.11 -3.84
CA HIS A 103 6.01 -0.69 -5.05
C HIS A 103 5.85 -1.85 -6.05
N ALA A 104 6.90 -2.66 -6.24
CA ALA A 104 6.83 -3.86 -7.07
C ALA A 104 5.81 -4.90 -6.53
N ALA A 105 5.69 -5.04 -5.20
CA ALA A 105 4.68 -5.91 -4.60
C ALA A 105 3.25 -5.40 -4.87
N GLN A 106 3.02 -4.09 -4.78
CA GLN A 106 1.73 -3.49 -5.14
C GLN A 106 1.37 -3.72 -6.61
N LEU A 107 2.33 -3.55 -7.53
CA LEU A 107 2.11 -3.82 -8.96
C LEU A 107 1.75 -5.29 -9.20
N ARG A 108 2.44 -6.24 -8.56
CA ARG A 108 2.11 -7.66 -8.65
C ARG A 108 0.70 -7.97 -8.15
N LEU A 109 0.29 -7.37 -7.02
CA LEU A 109 -1.07 -7.54 -6.50
C LEU A 109 -2.12 -6.97 -7.45
N ALA A 110 -1.88 -5.78 -8.00
CA ALA A 110 -2.76 -5.15 -8.97
C ALA A 110 -2.87 -5.96 -10.26
N GLU A 111 -1.74 -6.43 -10.82
CA GLU A 111 -1.71 -7.32 -11.98
C GLU A 111 -2.51 -8.59 -11.74
N LEU A 112 -2.38 -9.21 -10.57
CA LEU A 112 -3.10 -10.42 -10.22
C LEU A 112 -4.62 -10.19 -10.17
N GLY A 113 -5.05 -9.08 -9.52
CA GLY A 113 -6.47 -8.71 -9.47
C GLY A 113 -7.05 -8.43 -10.85
N LEU A 114 -6.32 -7.70 -11.71
CA LEU A 114 -6.73 -7.45 -13.09
C LEU A 114 -6.81 -8.73 -13.89
N ARG A 115 -5.87 -9.64 -13.74
CA ARG A 115 -5.88 -10.96 -14.38
C ARG A 115 -7.08 -11.81 -13.94
N ALA A 116 -7.38 -11.83 -12.64
CA ALA A 116 -8.51 -12.56 -12.06
C ALA A 116 -9.87 -12.02 -12.54
N THR A 117 -9.95 -10.76 -12.93
CA THR A 117 -11.14 -10.12 -13.51
C THR A 117 -11.20 -10.15 -15.03
N GLY A 118 -10.22 -10.76 -15.69
CA GLY A 118 -10.21 -10.93 -17.14
C GLY A 118 -9.74 -9.72 -17.95
N ALA A 119 -8.97 -8.80 -17.33
CA ALA A 119 -8.38 -7.67 -18.06
C ALA A 119 -7.46 -8.16 -19.20
N PRO A 120 -7.52 -7.55 -20.39
CA PRO A 120 -6.73 -8.01 -21.54
C PRO A 120 -5.22 -7.75 -21.40
N ASP A 121 -4.82 -6.69 -20.70
CA ASP A 121 -3.40 -6.38 -20.46
C ASP A 121 -3.15 -6.00 -18.98
N PRO A 122 -3.20 -6.99 -18.07
CA PRO A 122 -3.05 -6.74 -16.63
C PRO A 122 -1.73 -6.06 -16.25
N GLN A 123 -0.65 -6.35 -16.98
CA GLN A 123 0.67 -5.81 -16.70
C GLN A 123 0.76 -4.32 -17.07
N ALA A 124 0.21 -3.91 -18.20
CA ALA A 124 0.20 -2.52 -18.62
C ALA A 124 -0.74 -1.67 -17.75
N ASP A 125 -1.84 -2.26 -17.26
CA ASP A 125 -2.87 -1.57 -16.48
C ASP A 125 -2.59 -1.48 -14.97
N ALA A 126 -1.75 -2.37 -14.44
CA ALA A 126 -1.41 -2.39 -13.02
C ALA A 126 -0.87 -1.05 -12.48
N PRO A 127 0.03 -0.32 -13.18
CA PRO A 127 0.48 0.99 -12.74
C PRO A 127 -0.65 2.03 -12.62
N LEU A 128 -1.60 2.02 -13.55
CA LEU A 128 -2.76 2.91 -13.51
C LEU A 128 -3.65 2.62 -12.30
N LEU A 129 -3.89 1.35 -12.01
CA LEU A 129 -4.68 0.93 -10.86
C LEU A 129 -4.01 1.34 -9.55
N VAL A 130 -2.72 1.04 -9.38
CA VAL A 130 -1.94 1.41 -8.18
C VAL A 130 -1.92 2.92 -7.99
N ALA A 131 -1.63 3.70 -9.04
CA ALA A 131 -1.60 5.16 -8.95
C ALA A 131 -2.98 5.74 -8.58
N THR A 132 -4.06 5.18 -9.13
CA THR A 132 -5.43 5.60 -8.83
C THR A 132 -5.80 5.33 -7.37
N ILE A 133 -5.53 4.13 -6.87
CA ILE A 133 -5.77 3.76 -5.46
C ILE A 133 -4.98 4.67 -4.54
N THR A 134 -3.68 4.82 -4.77
CA THR A 134 -2.80 5.67 -3.97
C THR A 134 -3.29 7.12 -3.94
N GLY A 135 -3.72 7.66 -5.09
CA GLY A 135 -4.27 9.00 -5.18
C GLY A 135 -5.54 9.20 -4.35
N PHE A 136 -6.47 8.24 -4.38
CA PHE A 136 -7.68 8.28 -3.57
C PHE A 136 -7.39 8.21 -2.07
N LEU A 137 -6.52 7.30 -1.65
CA LEU A 137 -6.17 7.16 -0.24
C LEU A 137 -5.44 8.40 0.29
N LEU A 138 -4.49 8.95 -0.48
CA LEU A 138 -3.81 10.20 -0.13
C LEU A 138 -4.80 11.37 -0.07
N GLY A 139 -5.72 11.47 -1.04
CA GLY A 139 -6.77 12.49 -1.03
C GLY A 139 -7.64 12.43 0.21
N GLN A 140 -8.04 11.22 0.64
CA GLN A 140 -8.82 11.00 1.84
C GLN A 140 -8.06 11.37 3.13
N LEU A 141 -6.75 11.15 3.18
CA LEU A 141 -5.90 11.58 4.30
C LEU A 141 -5.83 13.11 4.43
N VAL A 142 -5.71 13.81 3.29
CA VAL A 142 -5.52 15.27 3.26
C VAL A 142 -6.85 16.02 3.39
N THR A 143 -7.90 15.49 2.78
CA THR A 143 -9.23 16.12 2.73
C THR A 143 -10.29 15.04 2.99
N PRO A 144 -10.49 14.66 4.25
CA PRO A 144 -11.42 13.59 4.62
C PRO A 144 -12.86 13.88 4.16
N VAL A 145 -13.51 12.87 3.61
CA VAL A 145 -14.92 12.92 3.18
C VAL A 145 -15.67 11.81 3.90
N ASP A 146 -16.84 12.16 4.44
CA ASP A 146 -17.74 11.18 5.06
C ASP A 146 -18.22 10.16 4.03
N ASP A 147 -18.37 8.90 4.45
CA ASP A 147 -18.79 7.79 3.58
C ASP A 147 -17.91 7.63 2.33
N PHE A 148 -16.61 7.96 2.45
CA PHE A 148 -15.63 7.96 1.36
C PHE A 148 -15.68 6.68 0.51
N GLU A 149 -15.69 5.52 1.17
CA GLU A 149 -15.72 4.21 0.49
C GLU A 149 -16.94 4.08 -0.41
N GLN A 150 -18.14 4.38 0.13
CA GLN A 150 -19.41 4.16 -0.57
C GLN A 150 -19.69 5.21 -1.63
N ARG A 151 -19.33 6.47 -1.37
CA ARG A 151 -19.70 7.62 -2.23
C ARG A 151 -18.68 7.90 -3.31
N ILE A 152 -17.41 7.61 -3.07
CA ILE A 152 -16.30 8.02 -3.94
C ILE A 152 -15.48 6.83 -4.39
N PHE A 153 -14.87 6.09 -3.46
CA PHE A 153 -13.81 5.15 -3.76
C PHE A 153 -14.33 3.91 -4.50
N ARG A 154 -15.33 3.23 -3.97
CA ARG A 154 -15.95 2.06 -4.62
C ARG A 154 -16.48 2.38 -6.01
N PRO A 155 -17.34 3.42 -6.21
CA PRO A 155 -17.82 3.74 -7.55
C PRO A 155 -16.72 4.11 -8.55
N ALA A 156 -15.63 4.71 -8.07
CA ALA A 156 -14.50 5.02 -8.93
C ALA A 156 -13.74 3.76 -9.35
N LEU A 157 -13.49 2.82 -8.41
CA LEU A 157 -12.86 1.55 -8.71
C LEU A 157 -13.73 0.67 -9.62
N GLU A 158 -15.04 0.58 -9.39
CA GLU A 158 -15.96 -0.15 -10.27
C GLU A 158 -15.88 0.36 -11.72
N ARG A 159 -15.89 1.68 -11.91
CA ARG A 159 -15.73 2.28 -13.25
C ARG A 159 -14.36 1.98 -13.86
N LEU A 160 -13.30 2.11 -13.08
CA LEU A 160 -11.93 1.85 -13.55
C LEU A 160 -11.80 0.39 -13.99
N PHE A 161 -12.13 -0.56 -13.12
CA PHE A 161 -12.05 -1.99 -13.45
C PHE A 161 -12.92 -2.36 -14.65
N THR A 162 -14.16 -1.84 -14.74
CA THR A 162 -15.02 -2.07 -15.89
C THR A 162 -14.34 -1.64 -17.18
N LYS A 163 -13.68 -0.48 -17.19
CA LYS A 163 -12.97 0.03 -18.36
C LYS A 163 -11.71 -0.76 -18.70
N LEU A 164 -11.00 -1.25 -17.72
CA LEU A 164 -9.78 -2.06 -17.92
C LEU A 164 -10.09 -3.49 -18.40
N VAL A 165 -11.28 -4.00 -18.11
CA VAL A 165 -11.73 -5.35 -18.55
C VAL A 165 -12.43 -5.30 -19.93
N GLU A 166 -13.05 -4.19 -20.30
CA GLU A 166 -13.63 -4.02 -21.65
C GLU A 166 -12.51 -4.07 -22.71
N PRO A 167 -12.63 -4.91 -23.75
CA PRO A 167 -11.66 -4.88 -24.83
C PRO A 167 -11.65 -3.49 -25.47
N GLY A 168 -10.48 -2.86 -25.53
CA GLY A 168 -10.29 -1.58 -26.20
C GLY A 168 -10.73 -1.64 -27.66
N PRO A 169 -11.05 -0.51 -28.32
CA PRO A 169 -11.35 -0.49 -29.73
C PRO A 169 -10.15 -1.09 -30.50
N VAL A 170 -10.43 -2.12 -31.33
CA VAL A 170 -9.40 -2.72 -32.21
C VAL A 170 -8.85 -1.59 -33.09
N PRO A 171 -7.55 -1.29 -33.07
CA PRO A 171 -7.00 -0.30 -33.98
C PRO A 171 -7.26 -0.73 -35.43
N ALA A 172 -7.81 0.17 -36.23
CA ALA A 172 -8.11 -0.04 -37.63
C ALA A 172 -6.83 -0.15 -38.48
#